data_711f679849e43acc061d12403d2cc56e
#
_entry.id   711f679849e43acc061d12403d2cc56e
#
_cell.length_a   1.000
_cell.length_b   1.000
_cell.length_c   1.000
_cell.angle_alpha   90.00
_cell.angle_beta   90.00
_cell.angle_gamma   90.00
#
_symmetry.space_group_name_H-M   'P 1'
#
loop_
_entity.id
_entity.type
_entity.pdbx_description
1 polymer ?
#
loop_
_entity_poly.entity_id
_entity_poly.type
_entity_poly.pdbx_seq_one_letter_code
_entity_poly.pdbx_strand_id
1 'polypeptide(L)'
;VRTPCRVDADAILKNVQNAPADVGFLLPLSLGAEGSCRIGGNIGTNAGGLSVVRYGMTRDLLLGIEAVLADGTVVSDMRKLRKNNTGYDVKQCFVWGLSALSPAQCCVSRLCRSTARLPG
;
A
#
# COMPACT_ATOMS: atom_id res chain seq x y z
N VAL A 1 -14.20 11.23 -1.49
CA VAL A 1 -14.24 10.26 -0.37
C VAL A 1 -13.07 9.31 -0.60
N ARG A 2 -12.19 9.14 0.39
CA ARG A 2 -11.05 8.23 0.33
C ARG A 2 -11.39 7.02 1.19
N THR A 3 -11.63 5.89 0.56
CA THR A 3 -11.92 4.65 1.27
C THR A 3 -10.61 3.88 1.43
N PRO A 4 -10.13 3.62 2.65
CA PRO A 4 -8.97 2.77 2.86
C PRO A 4 -9.30 1.32 2.51
N CYS A 5 -8.35 0.63 1.92
CA CYS A 5 -8.43 -0.79 1.63
C CYS A 5 -7.43 -1.54 2.51
N ARG A 6 -7.87 -2.60 3.18
CA ARG A 6 -6.98 -3.51 3.91
C ARG A 6 -6.65 -4.69 3.00
N VAL A 7 -5.39 -5.02 2.94
CA VAL A 7 -4.86 -6.03 2.01
C VAL A 7 -3.82 -6.89 2.72
N ASP A 8 -3.79 -8.16 2.43
CA ASP A 8 -2.73 -9.05 2.89
C ASP A 8 -1.43 -8.78 2.11
N ALA A 9 -0.30 -8.94 2.78
CA ALA A 9 1.00 -8.62 2.20
C ALA A 9 1.38 -9.51 1.01
N ASP A 10 0.82 -10.71 0.93
CA ASP A 10 1.05 -11.68 -0.15
C ASP A 10 0.11 -11.47 -1.35
N ALA A 11 -0.86 -10.56 -1.24
CA ALA A 11 -1.76 -10.25 -2.33
C ALA A 11 -1.01 -9.72 -3.56
N ILE A 12 -1.37 -10.22 -4.73
CA ILE A 12 -0.82 -9.76 -6.01
C ILE A 12 -1.37 -8.37 -6.33
N LEU A 13 -0.50 -7.45 -6.71
CA LEU A 13 -0.86 -6.05 -6.99
C LEU A 13 -2.01 -5.92 -7.97
N LYS A 14 -2.03 -6.72 -9.03
CA LYS A 14 -3.11 -6.69 -10.04
C LYS A 14 -4.48 -7.00 -9.46
N ASN A 15 -4.57 -7.96 -8.56
CA ASN A 15 -5.83 -8.30 -7.89
C ASN A 15 -6.31 -7.14 -7.00
N VAL A 16 -5.36 -6.48 -6.32
CA VAL A 16 -5.65 -5.32 -5.46
C VAL A 16 -6.04 -4.09 -6.27
N GLN A 17 -5.59 -3.97 -7.51
CA GLN A 17 -6.03 -2.90 -8.43
C GLN A 17 -7.45 -3.15 -8.96
N ASN A 18 -7.79 -4.41 -9.27
CA ASN A 18 -9.07 -4.77 -9.85
C ASN A 18 -10.23 -4.57 -8.87
N ALA A 19 -10.07 -4.99 -7.61
CA ALA A 19 -11.12 -4.90 -6.60
C ALA A 19 -11.69 -3.48 -6.40
N PRO A 20 -10.89 -2.41 -6.25
CA PRO A 20 -11.43 -1.05 -6.19
C PRO A 20 -11.91 -0.52 -7.55
N ALA A 21 -11.39 -1.03 -8.67
CA ALA A 21 -11.81 -0.60 -10.00
C ALA A 21 -13.29 -0.90 -10.25
N ASP A 22 -13.78 -2.04 -9.76
CA ASP A 22 -15.19 -2.47 -9.88
C ASP A 22 -16.16 -1.48 -9.20
N VAL A 23 -15.69 -0.70 -8.24
CA VAL A 23 -16.48 0.32 -7.52
C VAL A 23 -16.06 1.76 -7.89
N GLY A 24 -15.33 1.94 -8.98
CA GLY A 24 -14.96 3.26 -9.52
C GLY A 24 -13.81 3.94 -8.79
N PHE A 25 -12.96 3.18 -8.08
CA PHE A 25 -11.74 3.68 -7.46
C PHE A 25 -10.50 3.17 -8.18
N LEU A 26 -9.42 3.91 -8.05
CA LEU A 26 -8.12 3.58 -8.61
C LEU A 26 -7.09 3.44 -7.50
N LEU A 27 -6.35 2.33 -7.48
CA LEU A 27 -5.08 2.22 -6.78
C LEU A 27 -3.97 2.70 -7.73
N PRO A 28 -3.36 3.87 -7.51
CA PRO A 28 -2.48 4.49 -8.49
C PRO A 28 -1.04 3.97 -8.44
N LEU A 29 -0.82 2.72 -8.09
CA LEU A 29 0.46 2.05 -8.16
C LEU A 29 0.49 1.18 -9.41
N SER A 30 1.27 1.56 -10.40
CA SER A 30 1.41 0.83 -11.67
C SER A 30 2.86 0.43 -11.87
N LEU A 31 3.13 -0.87 -11.89
CA LEU A 31 4.45 -1.48 -12.03
C LEU A 31 4.47 -2.40 -13.24
N GLY A 32 5.62 -2.55 -13.88
CA GLY A 32 5.77 -3.50 -14.97
C GLY A 32 5.49 -4.96 -14.56
N ALA A 33 5.71 -5.29 -13.29
CA ALA A 33 5.47 -6.61 -12.71
C ALA A 33 4.13 -6.75 -11.96
N GLU A 34 3.15 -5.89 -12.23
CA GLU A 34 1.88 -5.83 -11.46
C GLU A 34 1.12 -7.15 -11.41
N GLY A 35 1.30 -8.02 -12.40
CA GLY A 35 0.67 -9.35 -12.46
C GLY A 35 1.32 -10.41 -11.56
N SER A 36 2.53 -10.15 -11.05
CA SER A 36 3.29 -11.12 -10.25
C SER A 36 3.83 -10.57 -8.94
N CYS A 37 4.03 -9.26 -8.82
CA CYS A 37 4.53 -8.65 -7.61
C CYS A 37 3.49 -8.66 -6.48
N ARG A 38 3.99 -8.78 -5.25
CA ARG A 38 3.17 -8.79 -4.04
C ARG A 38 3.28 -7.47 -3.30
N ILE A 39 2.20 -7.08 -2.64
CA ILE A 39 2.11 -5.81 -1.92
C ILE A 39 3.20 -5.69 -0.85
N GLY A 40 3.48 -6.73 -0.08
CA GLY A 40 4.53 -6.72 0.93
C GLY A 40 5.92 -6.44 0.35
N GLY A 41 6.25 -7.04 -0.80
CA GLY A 41 7.48 -6.76 -1.53
C GLY A 41 7.55 -5.32 -2.03
N ASN A 42 6.46 -4.79 -2.54
CA ASN A 42 6.38 -3.40 -3.00
C ASN A 42 6.57 -2.39 -1.85
N ILE A 43 6.07 -2.71 -0.66
CA ILE A 43 6.30 -1.92 0.55
C ILE A 43 7.76 -1.99 0.97
N GLY A 44 8.33 -3.20 1.09
CA GLY A 44 9.70 -3.42 1.54
C GLY A 44 10.75 -2.75 0.63
N THR A 45 10.48 -2.67 -0.68
CA THR A 45 11.36 -2.00 -1.66
C THR A 45 10.98 -0.55 -1.93
N ASN A 46 9.90 -0.05 -1.33
CA ASN A 46 9.32 1.26 -1.65
C ASN A 46 9.12 1.45 -3.17
N ALA A 47 8.46 0.49 -3.79
CA ALA A 47 8.30 0.46 -5.23
C ALA A 47 7.64 1.75 -5.77
N GLY A 48 8.19 2.26 -6.86
CA GLY A 48 7.70 3.47 -7.52
C GLY A 48 6.67 3.14 -8.61
N GLY A 49 7.12 3.10 -9.85
CA GLY A 49 6.31 2.81 -11.02
C GLY A 49 6.03 4.04 -11.89
N LEU A 50 5.17 3.87 -12.87
CA LEU A 50 4.93 4.88 -13.91
C LEU A 50 4.22 6.14 -13.37
N SER A 51 3.43 6.01 -12.32
CA SER A 51 2.58 7.08 -11.81
C SER A 51 3.19 7.87 -10.65
N VAL A 52 4.47 7.66 -10.33
CA VAL A 52 5.18 8.24 -9.17
C VAL A 52 5.09 9.76 -9.12
N VAL A 53 5.29 10.43 -10.27
CA VAL A 53 5.30 11.91 -10.33
C VAL A 53 3.97 12.50 -9.83
N ARG A 54 2.86 11.83 -10.10
CA ARG A 54 1.53 12.33 -9.73
C ARG A 54 1.06 11.84 -8.36
N TYR A 55 1.36 10.60 -8.01
CA TYR A 55 0.75 9.94 -6.85
C TYR A 55 1.74 9.57 -5.75
N GLY A 56 3.03 9.67 -6.02
CA GLY A 56 4.10 9.28 -5.11
C GLY A 56 4.46 7.80 -5.21
N MET A 57 5.35 7.39 -4.34
CA MET A 57 5.81 6.01 -4.23
C MET A 57 4.86 5.18 -3.33
N THR A 58 5.15 3.89 -3.18
CA THR A 58 4.36 2.99 -2.32
C THR A 58 4.22 3.53 -0.89
N ARG A 59 5.28 4.14 -0.32
CA ARG A 59 5.24 4.75 1.01
C ARG A 59 4.16 5.84 1.15
N ASP A 60 3.93 6.61 0.10
CA ASP A 60 2.96 7.71 0.09
C ASP A 60 1.51 7.20 -0.01
N LEU A 61 1.36 5.96 -0.46
CA LEU A 61 0.08 5.27 -0.59
C LEU A 61 -0.28 4.47 0.67
N LEU A 62 0.71 4.17 1.52
CA LEU A 62 0.53 3.36 2.71
C LEU A 62 0.01 4.19 3.89
N LEU A 63 -1.15 3.82 4.45
CA LEU A 63 -1.70 4.46 5.65
C LEU A 63 -1.27 3.79 6.95
N GLY A 64 -1.25 2.49 6.95
CA GLY A 64 -0.91 1.71 8.14
C GLY A 64 -0.40 0.34 7.77
N ILE A 65 0.27 -0.28 8.72
CA ILE A 65 0.85 -1.61 8.56
C ILE A 65 0.63 -2.42 9.84
N GLU A 66 0.48 -3.72 9.66
CA GLU A 66 0.63 -4.70 10.71
C GLU A 66 1.75 -5.66 10.29
N ALA A 67 2.74 -5.80 11.14
CA ALA A 67 3.92 -6.60 10.85
C ALA A 67 4.25 -7.51 12.02
N VAL A 68 4.84 -8.66 11.71
CA VAL A 68 5.39 -9.59 12.71
C VAL A 68 6.91 -9.48 12.65
N LEU A 69 7.51 -9.19 13.81
CA LEU A 69 8.96 -9.13 13.95
C LEU A 69 9.55 -10.55 14.02
N ALA A 70 10.86 -10.65 13.88
CA ALA A 70 11.58 -11.91 13.92
C ALA A 70 11.46 -12.64 15.28
N ASP A 71 11.21 -11.90 16.35
CA ASP A 71 10.97 -12.44 17.70
C ASP A 71 9.50 -12.88 17.93
N GLY A 72 8.64 -12.75 16.91
CA GLY A 72 7.22 -13.05 16.98
C GLY A 72 6.35 -11.91 17.50
N THR A 73 6.93 -10.77 17.85
CA THR A 73 6.16 -9.60 18.29
C THR A 73 5.32 -9.04 17.15
N VAL A 74 4.04 -8.80 17.41
CA VAL A 74 3.13 -8.17 16.43
C VAL A 74 3.14 -6.65 16.66
N VAL A 75 3.54 -5.93 15.64
CA VAL A 75 3.45 -4.46 15.59
C VAL A 75 2.27 -4.08 14.69
N SER A 76 1.27 -3.41 15.25
CA SER A 76 0.08 -3.00 14.51
C SER A 76 -0.10 -1.50 14.59
N ASP A 77 -0.02 -0.83 13.46
CA ASP A 77 -0.35 0.59 13.27
C ASP A 77 -1.32 0.76 12.10
N MET A 78 -2.47 0.10 12.20
CA MET A 78 -3.53 0.06 11.18
C MET A 78 -4.45 1.28 11.27
N ARG A 79 -3.87 2.48 11.45
CA ARG A 79 -4.63 3.72 11.58
C ARG A 79 -5.09 4.23 10.23
N LYS A 80 -6.34 4.70 10.16
CA LYS A 80 -6.94 5.28 8.95
C LYS A 80 -6.57 6.77 8.74
N LEU A 81 -5.75 7.33 9.61
CA LEU A 81 -5.41 8.75 9.60
C LEU A 81 -4.15 9.00 8.76
N ARG A 82 -4.26 9.87 7.78
CA ARG A 82 -3.14 10.28 6.91
C ARG A 82 -2.07 11.08 7.65
N LYS A 83 -2.46 11.85 8.64
CA LYS A 83 -1.56 12.66 9.48
C LYS A 83 -1.82 12.30 10.93
N ASN A 84 -0.80 11.76 11.56
CA ASN A 84 -0.81 11.43 12.97
C ASN A 84 0.47 11.96 13.60
N ASN A 85 0.33 13.01 14.42
CA ASN A 85 1.46 13.66 15.10
C ASN A 85 1.67 13.12 16.53
N THR A 86 1.03 11.99 16.88
CA THR A 86 1.06 11.44 18.25
C THR A 86 2.28 10.59 18.57
N GLY A 87 3.27 10.47 17.67
CA GLY A 87 4.47 9.67 17.87
C GLY A 87 5.22 9.40 16.57
N TYR A 88 6.20 8.52 16.64
CA TYR A 88 6.93 8.07 15.45
C TYR A 88 6.01 7.37 14.47
N ASP A 89 6.25 7.63 13.20
CA ASP A 89 5.54 6.97 12.09
C ASP A 89 6.17 5.58 11.85
N VAL A 90 5.75 4.61 12.66
CA VAL A 90 6.33 3.26 12.70
C VAL A 90 6.28 2.57 11.34
N LYS A 91 5.25 2.83 10.53
CA LYS A 91 5.14 2.23 9.18
C LYS A 91 6.34 2.57 8.29
N GLN A 92 6.98 3.72 8.51
CA GLN A 92 8.15 4.13 7.73
C GLN A 92 9.38 3.26 8.00
N CYS A 93 9.45 2.63 9.17
CA CYS A 93 10.53 1.70 9.51
C CYS A 93 10.43 0.42 8.67
N PHE A 94 9.24 0.06 8.20
CA PHE A 94 8.99 -1.12 7.37
C PHE A 94 9.10 -0.83 5.88
N VAL A 95 9.09 0.45 5.50
CA VAL A 95 9.28 0.88 4.12
C VAL A 95 10.76 1.11 3.87
N TRP A 96 11.34 0.38 2.94
CA TRP A 96 12.74 0.54 2.49
C TRP A 96 13.85 0.01 3.40
N GLY A 97 13.56 -0.69 4.44
CA GLY A 97 14.63 -1.10 5.37
C GLY A 97 14.61 -2.56 5.78
N LEU A 98 13.56 -3.28 5.46
CA LEU A 98 13.34 -4.55 6.12
C LEU A 98 13.02 -5.71 5.18
N SER A 99 13.99 -6.06 4.37
CA SER A 99 14.05 -7.39 3.75
C SER A 99 14.06 -8.53 4.80
N ALA A 100 14.26 -8.21 6.09
CA ALA A 100 14.29 -9.15 7.21
C ALA A 100 12.95 -9.27 7.96
N LEU A 101 11.99 -8.39 7.72
CA LEU A 101 10.69 -8.43 8.40
C LEU A 101 9.60 -8.68 7.36
N SER A 102 8.84 -9.74 7.58
CA SER A 102 7.68 -10.03 6.73
C SER A 102 6.48 -9.22 7.23
N PRO A 103 6.00 -8.22 6.49
CA PRO A 103 4.71 -7.63 6.82
C PRO A 103 3.64 -8.70 6.69
N ALA A 104 2.88 -8.93 7.75
CA ALA A 104 1.78 -9.89 7.72
C ALA A 104 0.56 -9.31 7.02
N GLN A 105 0.29 -8.03 7.25
CA GLN A 105 -0.81 -7.30 6.63
C GLN A 105 -0.43 -5.85 6.41
N CYS A 106 -1.02 -5.22 5.41
CA CYS A 106 -0.85 -3.79 5.18
C CYS A 106 -2.19 -3.12 4.86
N CYS A 107 -2.33 -1.87 5.26
CA CYS A 107 -3.45 -1.04 4.88
C CYS A 107 -3.00 -0.08 3.79
N VAL A 108 -3.34 -0.37 2.57
CA VAL A 108 -3.13 0.53 1.44
C VAL A 108 -4.30 1.46 1.32
N SER A 109 -4.06 2.75 1.27
CA SER A 109 -5.14 3.70 1.49
C SER A 109 -5.26 4.82 0.50
N ARG A 110 -4.49 4.87 -0.54
CA ARG A 110 -4.73 5.89 -1.55
C ARG A 110 -5.51 5.35 -2.73
N LEU A 111 -6.74 4.92 -2.46
CA LEU A 111 -7.72 4.77 -3.52
C LEU A 111 -8.15 6.17 -3.94
N CYS A 112 -7.74 6.61 -5.11
CA CYS A 112 -8.23 7.81 -5.73
C CYS A 112 -9.48 7.44 -6.52
N ARG A 113 -10.54 8.25 -6.41
CA ARG A 113 -11.70 8.09 -7.29
C ARG A 113 -11.21 8.24 -8.73
N SER A 114 -11.45 7.24 -9.55
CA SER A 114 -11.14 7.33 -10.97
C SER A 114 -12.00 8.46 -11.57
N THR A 115 -11.36 9.54 -12.00
CA THR A 115 -12.02 10.60 -12.75
C THR A 115 -11.93 10.35 -14.26
N ALA A 116 -11.28 9.27 -14.66
CA ALA A 116 -11.28 8.85 -16.04
C ALA A 116 -12.65 8.21 -16.35
N ARG A 117 -13.59 8.98 -16.85
CA ARG A 117 -14.58 8.42 -17.76
C ARG A 117 -13.77 7.86 -18.93
N LEU A 118 -13.74 6.55 -19.05
CA LEU A 118 -13.34 5.93 -20.29
C LEU A 118 -14.32 6.49 -21.34
N PRO A 119 -13.86 7.05 -22.46
CA PRO A 119 -14.76 7.37 -23.55
C PRO A 119 -15.40 6.06 -23.97
N GLY A 120 -16.72 6.03 -23.94
CA GLY A 120 -17.53 4.95 -24.50
C GLY A 120 -17.33 4.80 -25.98
#